data_c3f0ae4166500ab8c1b9a992032b3e77
#
_entry.id   c3f0ae4166500ab8c1b9a992032b3e77
#
_cell.length_a   1.000
_cell.length_b   1.000
_cell.length_c   1.000
_cell.angle_alpha   90.00
_cell.angle_beta   90.00
_cell.angle_gamma   90.00
#
_symmetry.space_group_name_H-M   'P 1'
#
loop_
_entity.id
_entity.type
_entity.pdbx_description
1 polymer ?
#
loop_
_entity_poly.entity_id
_entity_poly.type
_entity_poly.pdbx_seq_one_letter_code
_entity_poly.pdbx_strand_id
1 'polypeptide(L)'
;MIKLRKWSDSSDVDVAVLAEELEQLLLAVYEVSPWTADQVAEVLRSDVNSCALAEDKSRLVGFLVWQETDFEAEVLQIAVKKAYQGQGIASALFAQLPTDKEIFLEVRKSNQRAQAFYKKEKMVVIAERKAYYHDPVEDAIIMKREKDEG
;
A
#
# COMPACT_ATOMS: atom_id res chain seq x y z
N MET A 1 -10.16 -2.74 19.03
CA MET A 1 -10.94 -2.69 17.77
C MET A 1 -10.17 -1.90 16.72
N ILE A 2 -10.07 -2.44 15.54
CA ILE A 2 -9.36 -1.79 14.44
C ILE A 2 -10.28 -0.77 13.77
N LYS A 3 -9.79 0.47 13.64
CA LYS A 3 -10.49 1.52 12.91
C LYS A 3 -9.73 1.83 11.64
N LEU A 4 -10.46 1.96 10.53
CA LEU A 4 -9.92 2.43 9.27
C LEU A 4 -10.34 3.87 9.06
N ARG A 5 -9.41 4.70 8.57
CA ARG A 5 -9.75 6.06 8.16
C ARG A 5 -8.91 6.46 6.97
N LYS A 6 -9.46 7.36 6.16
CA LYS A 6 -8.73 7.93 5.03
C LYS A 6 -8.04 9.20 5.52
N TRP A 7 -6.73 9.28 5.32
CA TRP A 7 -5.99 10.49 5.64
C TRP A 7 -6.18 11.54 4.54
N SER A 8 -6.21 12.81 4.93
CA SER A 8 -6.23 13.92 3.99
C SER A 8 -5.36 15.06 4.52
N ASP A 9 -4.87 15.89 3.60
CA ASP A 9 -4.02 17.04 3.92
C ASP A 9 -4.70 18.07 4.84
N SER A 10 -6.03 18.05 4.87
CA SER A 10 -6.81 18.95 5.73
C SER A 10 -6.99 18.41 7.16
N SER A 11 -6.45 17.22 7.46
CA SER A 11 -6.54 16.68 8.82
C SER A 11 -5.55 17.39 9.75
N ASP A 12 -5.82 17.35 11.05
CA ASP A 12 -5.00 18.00 12.07
C ASP A 12 -3.64 17.35 12.26
N VAL A 13 -3.41 16.20 11.63
CA VAL A 13 -2.14 15.47 11.75
C VAL A 13 -1.12 16.10 10.82
N ASP A 14 0.02 16.51 11.38
CA ASP A 14 1.16 17.00 10.61
C ASP A 14 1.67 15.89 9.67
N VAL A 15 1.80 16.20 8.39
CA VAL A 15 2.31 15.28 7.37
C VAL A 15 3.68 14.72 7.76
N ALA A 16 4.56 15.57 8.32
CA ALA A 16 5.90 15.12 8.71
C ALA A 16 5.84 14.07 9.83
N VAL A 17 4.95 14.24 10.81
CA VAL A 17 4.78 13.28 11.89
C VAL A 17 4.21 11.97 11.36
N LEU A 18 3.19 12.04 10.51
CA LEU A 18 2.62 10.84 9.90
C LEU A 18 3.66 10.12 9.05
N ALA A 19 4.44 10.86 8.25
CA ALA A 19 5.49 10.27 7.41
C ALA A 19 6.51 9.50 8.24
N GLU A 20 6.91 10.03 9.39
CA GLU A 20 7.82 9.32 10.30
C GLU A 20 7.20 8.04 10.85
N GLU A 21 5.92 8.08 11.23
CA GLU A 21 5.22 6.88 11.71
C GLU A 21 5.13 5.81 10.63
N LEU A 22 4.84 6.21 9.39
CA LEU A 22 4.78 5.27 8.27
C LEU A 22 6.15 4.68 7.95
N GLU A 23 7.21 5.49 8.01
CA GLU A 23 8.57 4.97 7.83
C GLU A 23 8.90 3.95 8.92
N GLN A 24 8.58 4.23 10.18
CA GLN A 24 8.83 3.30 11.27
C GLN A 24 8.07 1.99 11.07
N LEU A 25 6.84 2.06 10.58
CA LEU A 25 6.07 0.87 10.28
C LEU A 25 6.72 0.06 9.16
N LEU A 26 7.18 0.73 8.10
CA LEU A 26 7.87 0.08 6.99
C LEU A 26 9.17 -0.59 7.46
N LEU A 27 9.93 0.06 8.33
CA LEU A 27 11.15 -0.51 8.91
C LEU A 27 10.86 -1.74 9.78
N ALA A 28 9.70 -1.77 10.43
CA ALA A 28 9.30 -2.94 11.23
C ALA A 28 8.87 -4.12 10.37
N VAL A 29 8.37 -3.87 9.15
CA VAL A 29 7.88 -4.92 8.24
C VAL A 29 8.97 -5.38 7.28
N TYR A 30 9.80 -4.47 6.80
CA TYR A 30 10.88 -4.72 5.85
C TYR A 30 12.23 -4.51 6.54
N GLU A 31 13.27 -5.24 6.13
CA GLU A 31 14.61 -5.06 6.69
C GLU A 31 15.15 -3.65 6.41
N VAL A 32 14.82 -3.14 5.22
CA VAL A 32 15.16 -1.77 4.82
C VAL A 32 13.87 -1.13 4.34
N SER A 33 13.56 0.07 4.84
CA SER A 33 12.36 0.75 4.40
C SER A 33 12.45 1.07 2.91
N PRO A 34 11.42 0.72 2.10
CA PRO A 34 11.39 1.08 0.68
C PRO A 34 11.29 2.60 0.47
N TRP A 35 10.81 3.33 1.46
CA TRP A 35 10.69 4.79 1.41
C TRP A 35 11.26 5.42 2.67
N THR A 36 11.95 6.56 2.50
CA THR A 36 12.33 7.41 3.64
C THR A 36 11.14 8.24 4.08
N ALA A 37 11.22 8.84 5.28
CA ALA A 37 10.17 9.73 5.77
C ALA A 37 9.92 10.91 4.82
N ASP A 38 10.98 11.47 4.22
CA ASP A 38 10.85 12.56 3.26
C ASP A 38 10.10 12.12 2.00
N GLN A 39 10.40 10.91 1.50
CA GLN A 39 9.69 10.34 0.35
C GLN A 39 8.23 10.08 0.68
N VAL A 40 7.93 9.55 1.88
CA VAL A 40 6.55 9.34 2.32
C VAL A 40 5.79 10.67 2.37
N ALA A 41 6.41 11.71 2.95
CA ALA A 41 5.78 13.03 3.04
C ALA A 41 5.48 13.60 1.65
N GLU A 42 6.41 13.44 0.70
CA GLU A 42 6.22 13.88 -0.68
C GLU A 42 5.06 13.15 -1.34
N VAL A 43 4.97 11.84 -1.16
CA VAL A 43 3.87 11.02 -1.69
C VAL A 43 2.54 11.47 -1.10
N LEU A 44 2.47 11.70 0.21
CA LEU A 44 1.23 12.12 0.88
C LEU A 44 0.76 13.51 0.46
N ARG A 45 1.66 14.40 0.06
CA ARG A 45 1.31 15.75 -0.37
C ARG A 45 0.77 15.82 -1.80
N SER A 46 0.92 14.75 -2.58
CA SER A 46 0.44 14.74 -3.96
C SER A 46 -1.08 14.53 -4.00
N ASP A 47 -1.77 15.37 -4.76
CA ASP A 47 -3.25 15.35 -4.87
C ASP A 47 -3.78 14.07 -5.52
N VAL A 48 -2.95 13.37 -6.32
CA VAL A 48 -3.37 12.16 -7.00
C VAL A 48 -3.22 10.91 -6.12
N ASN A 49 -2.59 11.05 -4.95
CA ASN A 49 -2.35 9.94 -4.03
C ASN A 49 -3.38 9.96 -2.90
N SER A 50 -3.76 8.76 -2.48
CA SER A 50 -4.66 8.53 -1.36
C SER A 50 -3.99 7.63 -0.34
N CYS A 51 -4.35 7.79 0.92
CA CYS A 51 -3.80 6.98 2.00
C CYS A 51 -4.92 6.55 2.94
N ALA A 52 -5.02 5.25 3.19
CA ALA A 52 -5.89 4.68 4.20
C ALA A 52 -5.04 4.21 5.38
N LEU A 53 -5.50 4.50 6.58
CA LEU A 53 -4.80 4.16 7.82
C LEU A 53 -5.63 3.16 8.62
N ALA A 54 -4.96 2.17 9.20
CA ALA A 54 -5.56 1.25 10.15
C ALA A 54 -4.97 1.52 11.53
N GLU A 55 -5.84 1.71 12.52
CA GLU A 55 -5.44 2.08 13.87
C GLU A 55 -6.08 1.16 14.90
N ASP A 56 -5.32 0.85 15.95
CA ASP A 56 -5.83 0.14 17.13
C ASP A 56 -5.59 1.05 18.34
N LYS A 57 -6.67 1.53 18.97
CA LYS A 57 -6.62 2.45 20.10
C LYS A 57 -5.72 3.67 19.79
N SER A 58 -5.94 4.26 18.61
CA SER A 58 -5.22 5.44 18.12
C SER A 58 -3.75 5.17 17.74
N ARG A 59 -3.30 3.93 17.78
CA ARG A 59 -1.96 3.56 17.32
C ARG A 59 -2.02 3.05 15.87
N LEU A 60 -1.15 3.56 15.03
CA LEU A 60 -1.05 3.12 13.66
C LEU A 60 -0.54 1.67 13.60
N VAL A 61 -1.32 0.78 12.96
CA VAL A 61 -0.96 -0.63 12.82
C VAL A 61 -0.84 -1.07 11.36
N GLY A 62 -1.33 -0.26 10.42
CA GLY A 62 -1.23 -0.57 9.00
C GLY A 62 -1.61 0.62 8.15
N PHE A 63 -1.23 0.57 6.88
CA PHE A 63 -1.61 1.62 5.93
C PHE A 63 -1.57 1.11 4.51
N LEU A 64 -2.27 1.83 3.63
CA LEU A 64 -2.28 1.58 2.18
C LEU A 64 -2.21 2.94 1.48
N VAL A 65 -1.28 3.07 0.54
CA VAL A 65 -1.16 4.25 -0.30
C VAL A 65 -1.36 3.83 -1.74
N TRP A 66 -2.19 4.59 -2.47
CA TRP A 66 -2.41 4.36 -3.89
C TRP A 66 -2.54 5.67 -4.64
N GLN A 67 -2.31 5.62 -5.94
CA GLN A 67 -2.41 6.75 -6.84
C GLN A 67 -3.61 6.52 -7.76
N GLU A 68 -4.38 7.57 -8.04
CA GLU A 68 -5.53 7.48 -8.94
C GLU A 68 -5.39 8.42 -10.12
N THR A 69 -5.78 7.89 -11.29
CA THR A 69 -6.10 8.70 -12.48
C THR A 69 -7.60 8.56 -12.73
N ASP A 70 -8.10 9.13 -13.83
CA ASP A 70 -9.53 9.01 -14.17
C ASP A 70 -9.96 7.57 -14.46
N PHE A 71 -9.04 6.70 -14.86
CA PHE A 71 -9.36 5.37 -15.36
C PHE A 71 -8.81 4.23 -14.51
N GLU A 72 -7.76 4.48 -13.75
CA GLU A 72 -7.06 3.40 -13.05
C GLU A 72 -6.50 3.89 -11.71
N ALA A 73 -6.19 2.93 -10.85
CA ALA A 73 -5.48 3.18 -9.60
C ALA A 73 -4.28 2.23 -9.51
N GLU A 74 -3.21 2.70 -8.90
CA GLU A 74 -2.01 1.90 -8.68
C GLU A 74 -1.70 1.84 -7.18
N VAL A 75 -1.57 0.64 -6.65
CA VAL A 75 -1.12 0.46 -5.27
C VAL A 75 0.36 0.77 -5.20
N LEU A 76 0.74 1.75 -4.40
CA LEU A 76 2.13 2.16 -4.24
C LEU A 76 2.79 1.49 -3.04
N GLN A 77 2.07 1.33 -1.93
CA GLN A 77 2.62 0.72 -0.73
C GLN A 77 1.51 0.21 0.17
N ILE A 78 1.72 -0.96 0.78
CA ILE A 78 0.85 -1.50 1.81
C ILE A 78 1.72 -2.17 2.87
N ALA A 79 1.39 -1.96 4.14
CA ALA A 79 2.09 -2.63 5.23
C ALA A 79 1.17 -2.76 6.44
N VAL A 80 1.31 -3.87 7.16
CA VAL A 80 0.61 -4.13 8.42
C VAL A 80 1.66 -4.64 9.41
N LYS A 81 1.65 -4.10 10.64
CA LYS A 81 2.56 -4.56 11.69
C LYS A 81 2.47 -6.08 11.88
N LYS A 82 3.61 -6.72 12.10
CA LYS A 82 3.67 -8.19 12.22
C LYS A 82 2.72 -8.74 13.27
N ALA A 83 2.61 -8.07 14.41
CA ALA A 83 1.72 -8.49 15.50
C ALA A 83 0.24 -8.46 15.12
N TYR A 84 -0.12 -7.74 14.06
CA TYR A 84 -1.50 -7.57 13.59
C TYR A 84 -1.79 -8.32 12.30
N GLN A 85 -0.82 -9.02 11.74
CA GLN A 85 -1.03 -9.81 10.52
C GLN A 85 -1.91 -11.02 10.80
N GLY A 86 -2.64 -11.48 9.78
CA GLY A 86 -3.54 -12.61 9.91
C GLY A 86 -4.90 -12.27 10.51
N GLN A 87 -5.23 -11.00 10.69
CA GLN A 87 -6.49 -10.55 11.29
C GLN A 87 -7.42 -9.86 10.27
N GLY A 88 -7.06 -9.89 8.99
CA GLY A 88 -7.89 -9.30 7.94
C GLY A 88 -7.69 -7.80 7.75
N ILE A 89 -6.68 -7.19 8.37
CA ILE A 89 -6.45 -5.74 8.27
C ILE A 89 -6.02 -5.37 6.86
N ALA A 90 -5.12 -6.12 6.25
CA ALA A 90 -4.68 -5.87 4.88
C ALA A 90 -5.84 -5.94 3.90
N SER A 91 -6.74 -6.94 4.05
CA SER A 91 -7.94 -7.04 3.22
C SER A 91 -8.87 -5.86 3.43
N ALA A 92 -9.03 -5.41 4.68
CA ALA A 92 -9.87 -4.25 4.98
C ALA A 92 -9.29 -2.97 4.37
N LEU A 93 -7.96 -2.81 4.41
CA LEU A 93 -7.30 -1.69 3.74
C LEU A 93 -7.50 -1.77 2.22
N PHE A 94 -7.34 -2.96 1.65
CA PHE A 94 -7.52 -3.17 0.21
C PHE A 94 -8.95 -2.87 -0.24
N ALA A 95 -9.93 -3.07 0.63
CA ALA A 95 -11.33 -2.74 0.37
C ALA A 95 -11.57 -1.23 0.22
N GLN A 96 -10.61 -0.39 0.64
CA GLN A 96 -10.69 1.07 0.45
C GLN A 96 -10.36 1.50 -0.98
N LEU A 97 -9.77 0.63 -1.79
CA LEU A 97 -9.46 0.93 -3.18
C LEU A 97 -10.73 1.15 -3.98
N PRO A 98 -10.68 2.01 -5.03
CA PRO A 98 -11.86 2.22 -5.87
C PRO A 98 -12.26 0.93 -6.57
N THR A 99 -13.58 0.68 -6.68
CA THR A 99 -14.13 -0.49 -7.36
C THR A 99 -14.50 -0.21 -8.81
N ASP A 100 -14.58 1.07 -9.19
CA ASP A 100 -14.95 1.53 -10.52
C ASP A 100 -13.76 1.76 -11.43
N LYS A 101 -12.58 1.33 -11.02
CA LYS A 101 -11.33 1.50 -11.77
C LYS A 101 -10.54 0.20 -11.79
N GLU A 102 -9.71 0.05 -12.81
CA GLU A 102 -8.73 -1.03 -12.83
C GLU A 102 -7.65 -0.74 -11.80
N ILE A 103 -7.20 -1.77 -11.09
CA ILE A 103 -6.17 -1.65 -10.06
C ILE A 103 -4.91 -2.35 -10.54
N PHE A 104 -3.78 -1.67 -10.42
CA PHE A 104 -2.47 -2.21 -10.79
C PHE A 104 -1.54 -2.18 -9.59
N LEU A 105 -0.58 -3.08 -9.56
CA LEU A 105 0.54 -3.03 -8.62
C LEU A 105 1.74 -3.77 -9.17
N GLU A 106 2.89 -3.49 -8.58
CA GLU A 106 4.15 -4.17 -8.85
C GLU A 106 4.65 -4.79 -7.55
N VAL A 107 5.18 -5.99 -7.63
CA VAL A 107 5.69 -6.71 -6.46
C VAL A 107 6.95 -7.47 -6.85
N ARG A 108 7.92 -7.56 -5.93
CA ARG A 108 9.14 -8.33 -6.17
C ARG A 108 8.79 -9.80 -6.42
N LYS A 109 9.44 -10.39 -7.39
CA LYS A 109 9.20 -11.79 -7.77
C LYS A 109 9.43 -12.75 -6.61
N SER A 110 10.38 -12.46 -5.73
CA SER A 110 10.67 -13.28 -4.56
C SER A 110 9.62 -13.17 -3.45
N ASN A 111 8.80 -12.12 -3.46
CA ASN A 111 7.81 -11.89 -2.42
C ASN A 111 6.54 -12.69 -2.68
N GLN A 112 6.65 -14.01 -2.48
CA GLN A 112 5.53 -14.93 -2.75
C GLN A 112 4.36 -14.73 -1.79
N ARG A 113 4.64 -14.31 -0.56
CA ARG A 113 3.59 -14.05 0.43
C ARG A 113 2.68 -12.90 0.00
N ALA A 114 3.28 -11.81 -0.48
CA ALA A 114 2.52 -10.67 -0.99
C ALA A 114 1.73 -11.07 -2.24
N GLN A 115 2.35 -11.81 -3.16
CA GLN A 115 1.66 -12.28 -4.36
C GLN A 115 0.45 -13.15 -4.02
N ALA A 116 0.58 -14.03 -3.02
CA ALA A 116 -0.53 -14.87 -2.57
C ALA A 116 -1.67 -14.03 -2.00
N PHE A 117 -1.33 -13.00 -1.21
CA PHE A 117 -2.32 -12.07 -0.68
C PHE A 117 -3.05 -11.35 -1.82
N TYR A 118 -2.30 -10.80 -2.79
CA TYR A 118 -2.91 -10.08 -3.91
C TYR A 118 -3.81 -10.97 -4.75
N LYS A 119 -3.44 -12.24 -4.94
CA LYS A 119 -4.30 -13.20 -5.66
C LYS A 119 -5.61 -13.42 -4.92
N LYS A 120 -5.59 -13.50 -3.59
CA LYS A 120 -6.81 -13.60 -2.80
C LYS A 120 -7.68 -12.35 -2.94
N GLU A 121 -7.07 -11.19 -3.18
CA GLU A 121 -7.78 -9.94 -3.44
C GLU A 121 -8.15 -9.77 -4.91
N LYS A 122 -8.15 -10.85 -5.68
CA LYS A 122 -8.58 -10.92 -7.09
C LYS A 122 -7.64 -10.24 -8.07
N MET A 123 -6.39 -10.03 -7.68
CA MET A 123 -5.36 -9.57 -8.60
C MET A 123 -4.83 -10.76 -9.41
N VAL A 124 -4.52 -10.53 -10.68
CA VAL A 124 -3.92 -11.54 -11.56
C VAL A 124 -2.61 -11.02 -12.14
N VAL A 125 -1.67 -11.93 -12.37
CA VAL A 125 -0.40 -11.58 -13.00
C VAL A 125 -0.63 -11.29 -14.48
N ILE A 126 -0.16 -10.13 -14.95
CA ILE A 126 -0.30 -9.75 -16.36
C ILE A 126 1.05 -9.59 -17.07
N ALA A 127 2.14 -9.40 -16.34
CA ALA A 127 3.44 -9.18 -16.93
C ALA A 127 4.56 -9.39 -15.89
N GLU A 128 5.79 -9.48 -16.40
CA GLU A 128 6.99 -9.51 -15.57
C GLU A 128 7.99 -8.53 -16.19
N ARG A 129 8.59 -7.68 -15.35
CA ARG A 129 9.61 -6.71 -15.79
C ARG A 129 10.95 -7.14 -15.24
N LYS A 130 11.90 -7.43 -16.14
CA LYS A 130 13.24 -7.90 -15.78
C LYS A 130 14.06 -6.79 -15.12
N ALA A 131 14.78 -7.15 -14.05
CA ALA A 131 15.72 -6.27 -13.35
C ALA A 131 15.12 -4.91 -12.99
N TYR A 132 13.83 -4.89 -12.63
CA TYR A 132 13.11 -3.65 -12.32
C TYR A 132 13.53 -3.03 -10.98
N TYR A 133 13.75 -3.87 -9.96
CA TYR A 133 14.16 -3.42 -8.63
C TYR A 133 15.67 -3.43 -8.51
N HIS A 134 16.18 -2.57 -7.62
CA HIS A 134 17.59 -2.50 -7.28
C HIS A 134 17.77 -2.77 -5.79
N ASP A 135 18.98 -3.15 -5.39
CA ASP A 135 19.40 -3.37 -4.01
C ASP A 135 18.50 -4.34 -3.20
N PRO A 136 18.36 -5.61 -3.56
CA PRO A 136 19.02 -6.30 -4.68
C PRO A 136 18.28 -6.13 -6.01
N VAL A 137 19.00 -6.39 -7.11
CA VAL A 137 18.39 -6.43 -8.44
C VAL A 137 17.42 -7.62 -8.48
N GLU A 138 16.20 -7.35 -8.89
CA GLU A 138 15.16 -8.36 -8.93
C GLU A 138 14.08 -8.01 -9.94
N ASP A 139 13.46 -9.03 -10.52
CA ASP A 139 12.33 -8.84 -11.43
C ASP A 139 11.08 -8.40 -10.68
N ALA A 140 10.24 -7.64 -11.34
CA ALA A 140 8.92 -7.25 -10.83
C ALA A 140 7.84 -8.11 -11.48
N ILE A 141 6.87 -8.51 -10.67
CA ILE A 141 5.63 -9.10 -11.14
C ILE A 141 4.59 -7.99 -11.16
N ILE A 142 3.94 -7.80 -12.31
CA ILE A 142 2.90 -6.80 -12.49
C ILE A 142 1.55 -7.50 -12.36
N MET A 143 0.70 -6.98 -11.48
CA MET A 143 -0.62 -7.57 -11.26
C MET A 143 -1.71 -6.54 -11.51
N LYS A 144 -2.89 -7.03 -11.88
CA LYS A 144 -4.03 -6.20 -12.25
C LYS A 144 -5.33 -6.83 -11.72
N ARG A 145 -6.26 -5.97 -11.32
CA ARG A 145 -7.64 -6.35 -11.04
C ARG A 145 -8.57 -5.49 -11.89
N GLU A 146 -9.51 -6.13 -12.58
CA GLU A 146 -10.49 -5.42 -13.39
C GLU A 146 -11.46 -4.63 -12.50
N LYS A 147 -12.04 -3.56 -13.05
CA LYS A 147 -13.09 -2.83 -12.35
C LYS A 147 -14.33 -3.69 -12.23
N ASP A 148 -15.11 -3.43 -11.18
CA ASP A 148 -16.39 -4.09 -11.02
C ASP A 148 -17.36 -3.55 -12.09
N GLU A 149 -18.05 -4.48 -12.76
CA GLU A 149 -19.04 -4.15 -13.80
C GLU A 149 -20.47 -4.17 -13.26
N GLY A 150 -20.58 -4.22 -11.97
CA GLY A 150 -21.85 -4.26 -11.32
C GLY A 150 -22.60 -2.95 -11.37
#